data_c49f2bccd95780ebf17476358a87427c
#
_entry.id   c49f2bccd95780ebf17476358a87427c
#
_cell.length_a   1.000
_cell.length_b   1.000
_cell.length_c   1.000
_cell.angle_alpha   90.00
_cell.angle_beta   90.00
_cell.angle_gamma   90.00
#
_symmetry.space_group_name_H-M   'P 1'
#
loop_
_entity.id
_entity.type
_entity.pdbx_description
1 polymer ?
#
loop_
_entity_poly.entity_id
_entity_poly.type
_entity_poly.pdbx_seq_one_letter_code
_entity_poly.pdbx_strand_id
1 'polypeptide(L)'
;KDWFADNEKLNPAQQMISREQGMFINTDAFIAYNQAFDKLEAVNRGVNMIVSGCSSLDYDIKDKRNDGVVSGMRQKALNALLNYCPNPYQSAQEFRANIFTDFLLEGNVFIYFDGVYLYHLPASKVQIETDPVTFVAAYRYNTTIVFKPSEVIHIKDLSSSSIYRGTSRLASADRNIKILYKMQTFQEQFFENGAVTGLILTSDNTLSQAAKDRTIAGWVSKYSPKNGARKPMILDSGLK
;
A
#
# COMPACT_ATOMS: atom_id res chain seq x y z
N LYS A 1 -6.29 35.79 11.24
CA LYS A 1 -5.02 35.52 11.98
C LYS A 1 -4.12 34.80 11.02
N ASP A 2 -3.07 35.49 10.58
CA ASP A 2 -2.14 35.02 9.56
C ASP A 2 -1.33 33.84 10.10
N TRP A 3 -1.60 32.68 9.56
CA TRP A 3 -0.89 31.42 9.85
C TRP A 3 0.62 31.53 9.57
N PHE A 4 1.02 32.45 8.67
CA PHE A 4 2.41 32.73 8.36
C PHE A 4 3.15 33.53 9.46
N ALA A 5 2.45 34.28 10.29
CA ALA A 5 3.08 35.09 11.34
C ALA A 5 3.61 34.24 12.53
N ASP A 6 3.06 33.05 12.75
CA ASP A 6 3.52 32.16 13.81
C ASP A 6 4.74 31.32 13.43
N ASN A 7 5.02 31.14 12.11
CA ASN A 7 6.15 30.34 11.63
C ASN A 7 7.52 31.04 11.79
N GLU A 8 7.57 32.38 11.88
CA GLU A 8 8.82 33.11 12.12
C GLU A 8 9.42 32.88 13.50
N LYS A 9 8.63 32.40 14.45
CA LYS A 9 9.07 32.11 15.82
C LYS A 9 9.59 30.69 16.04
N LEU A 10 9.43 29.81 15.05
CA LEU A 10 9.90 28.44 15.15
C LEU A 10 11.41 28.36 14.89
N ASN A 11 12.09 27.52 15.65
CA ASN A 11 13.51 27.25 15.35
C ASN A 11 13.65 26.47 14.02
N PRO A 12 14.85 26.38 13.41
CA PRO A 12 15.04 25.73 12.13
C PRO A 12 14.53 24.27 12.08
N ALA A 13 14.67 23.50 13.15
CA ALA A 13 14.17 22.14 13.24
C ALA A 13 12.63 22.10 13.25
N GLN A 14 11.98 22.99 13.98
CA GLN A 14 10.53 23.13 14.00
C GLN A 14 9.97 23.62 12.65
N GLN A 15 10.72 24.48 11.93
CA GLN A 15 10.35 24.89 10.57
C GLN A 15 10.45 23.74 9.58
N MET A 16 11.44 22.86 9.70
CA MET A 16 11.54 21.65 8.89
C MET A 16 10.34 20.73 9.15
N ILE A 17 9.99 20.54 10.42
CA ILE A 17 8.84 19.72 10.83
C ILE A 17 7.53 20.30 10.27
N SER A 18 7.31 21.60 10.35
CA SER A 18 6.09 22.25 9.85
C SER A 18 5.95 22.17 8.33
N ARG A 19 7.07 22.15 7.58
CA ARG A 19 7.05 22.00 6.11
C ARG A 19 6.64 20.60 5.65
N GLU A 20 6.88 19.58 6.44
CA GLU A 20 6.44 18.22 6.12
C GLU A 20 4.94 17.99 6.35
N GLN A 21 4.24 18.89 7.05
CA GLN A 21 2.80 18.75 7.32
C GLN A 21 1.92 18.71 6.08
N GLY A 22 2.37 19.29 4.95
CA GLY A 22 1.66 19.25 3.67
C GLY A 22 2.14 18.16 2.71
N MET A 23 3.22 17.47 3.05
CA MET A 23 3.83 16.47 2.20
C MET A 23 3.24 15.08 2.51
N PHE A 24 1.94 14.93 2.29
CA PHE A 24 1.44 13.59 2.00
C PHE A 24 2.15 13.17 0.73
N ILE A 25 2.96 12.13 0.83
CA ILE A 25 3.56 11.50 -0.33
C ILE A 25 2.38 11.05 -1.17
N ASN A 26 2.01 11.86 -2.15
CA ASN A 26 1.23 11.41 -3.26
C ASN A 26 2.12 10.38 -3.95
N THR A 27 2.02 9.14 -3.49
CA THR A 27 2.56 8.05 -4.25
C THR A 27 1.67 8.00 -5.48
N ASP A 28 2.11 8.64 -6.57
CA ASP A 28 1.68 8.33 -7.93
C ASP A 28 2.05 6.87 -8.26
N ALA A 29 1.88 6.00 -7.27
CA ALA A 29 1.97 4.58 -7.45
C ALA A 29 0.78 4.20 -8.31
N PHE A 30 1.06 3.85 -9.56
CA PHE A 30 0.07 3.31 -10.49
C PHE A 30 -0.70 2.12 -9.87
N ILE A 31 -0.12 1.47 -8.90
CA ILE A 31 -0.70 0.45 -8.05
C ILE A 31 -0.09 0.60 -6.64
N ALA A 32 -0.93 0.65 -5.61
CA ALA A 32 -0.48 0.65 -4.23
C ALA A 32 0.19 -0.70 -3.88
N TYR A 33 1.18 -0.70 -2.97
CA TYR A 33 1.91 -1.92 -2.62
C TYR A 33 1.01 -3.00 -2.02
N ASN A 34 -0.03 -2.63 -1.28
CA ASN A 34 -1.04 -3.59 -0.81
C ASN A 34 -1.77 -4.26 -1.97
N GLN A 35 -2.15 -3.49 -3.00
CA GLN A 35 -2.75 -4.06 -4.20
C GLN A 35 -1.76 -4.90 -5.02
N ALA A 36 -0.47 -4.51 -5.03
CA ALA A 36 0.57 -5.29 -5.66
C ALA A 36 0.78 -6.64 -4.94
N PHE A 37 0.73 -6.63 -3.61
CA PHE A 37 0.78 -7.83 -2.79
C PHE A 37 -0.40 -8.77 -3.07
N ASP A 38 -1.61 -8.23 -3.23
CA ASP A 38 -2.81 -9.03 -3.50
C ASP A 38 -2.86 -9.58 -4.93
N LYS A 39 -2.31 -8.84 -5.92
CA LYS A 39 -2.48 -9.16 -7.35
C LYS A 39 -1.26 -9.77 -8.01
N LEU A 40 -0.05 -9.52 -7.49
CA LEU A 40 1.19 -9.99 -8.12
C LEU A 40 1.81 -11.13 -7.32
N GLU A 41 1.80 -12.33 -7.89
CA GLU A 41 2.34 -13.54 -7.25
C GLU A 41 3.79 -13.35 -6.77
N ALA A 42 4.64 -12.72 -7.58
CA ALA A 42 6.04 -12.51 -7.24
C ALA A 42 6.22 -11.65 -5.98
N VAL A 43 5.41 -10.60 -5.83
CA VAL A 43 5.41 -9.73 -4.64
C VAL A 43 4.87 -10.50 -3.44
N ASN A 44 3.75 -11.19 -3.60
CA ASN A 44 3.12 -11.99 -2.56
C ASN A 44 4.08 -13.07 -2.01
N ARG A 45 4.71 -13.84 -2.90
CA ARG A 45 5.66 -14.88 -2.50
C ARG A 45 6.88 -14.31 -1.79
N GLY A 46 7.48 -13.23 -2.30
CA GLY A 46 8.64 -12.58 -1.69
C GLY A 46 8.34 -12.07 -0.29
N VAL A 47 7.24 -11.36 -0.12
CA VAL A 47 6.79 -10.84 1.18
C VAL A 47 6.47 -11.99 2.14
N ASN A 48 5.66 -12.97 1.73
CA ASN A 48 5.27 -14.09 2.58
C ASN A 48 6.44 -14.97 3.01
N MET A 49 7.48 -15.12 2.19
CA MET A 49 8.68 -15.85 2.58
C MET A 49 9.37 -15.20 3.79
N ILE A 50 9.50 -13.87 3.78
CA ILE A 50 10.11 -13.12 4.89
C ILE A 50 9.17 -13.13 6.10
N VAL A 51 7.89 -12.85 5.88
CA VAL A 51 6.87 -12.78 6.94
C VAL A 51 6.76 -14.13 7.68
N SER A 52 6.71 -15.25 6.95
CA SER A 52 6.63 -16.57 7.56
C SER A 52 7.85 -16.89 8.44
N GLY A 53 9.06 -16.55 7.97
CA GLY A 53 10.28 -16.72 8.74
C GLY A 53 10.28 -15.88 10.02
N CYS A 54 9.93 -14.60 9.92
CA CYS A 54 9.95 -13.67 11.05
C CYS A 54 8.82 -13.91 12.05
N SER A 55 7.61 -14.25 11.59
CA SER A 55 6.44 -14.41 12.44
C SER A 55 6.48 -15.69 13.30
N SER A 56 7.28 -16.69 12.90
CA SER A 56 7.45 -17.94 13.64
C SER A 56 8.41 -17.84 14.83
N LEU A 57 9.17 -16.75 14.92
CA LEU A 57 10.15 -16.56 16.00
C LEU A 57 9.46 -16.07 17.28
N ASP A 58 9.83 -16.67 18.41
CA ASP A 58 9.40 -16.19 19.72
C ASP A 58 10.32 -15.07 20.22
N TYR A 59 9.78 -14.17 21.02
CA TYR A 59 10.51 -13.04 21.58
C TYR A 59 11.03 -13.36 22.98
N ASP A 60 12.35 -13.17 23.18
CA ASP A 60 12.94 -13.16 24.51
C ASP A 60 12.83 -11.79 25.14
N ILE A 61 12.21 -11.73 26.32
CA ILE A 61 12.04 -10.47 27.06
C ILE A 61 13.20 -10.30 28.03
N LYS A 62 14.05 -9.31 27.76
CA LYS A 62 15.24 -9.01 28.56
C LYS A 62 15.16 -7.63 29.20
N ASP A 63 15.77 -7.47 30.37
CA ASP A 63 15.94 -6.15 30.96
C ASP A 63 17.07 -5.40 30.23
N LYS A 64 16.76 -4.19 29.75
CA LYS A 64 17.70 -3.35 29.01
C LYS A 64 18.94 -2.96 29.85
N ARG A 65 18.81 -2.92 31.16
CA ARG A 65 19.90 -2.47 32.07
C ARG A 65 20.92 -3.55 32.38
N ASN A 66 20.47 -4.79 32.50
CA ASN A 66 21.28 -5.88 33.01
C ASN A 66 21.45 -7.03 32.01
N ASP A 67 20.94 -6.92 30.80
CA ASP A 67 20.86 -8.01 29.79
C ASP A 67 20.31 -9.33 30.36
N GLY A 68 19.70 -9.23 31.56
CA GLY A 68 19.06 -10.33 32.26
C GLY A 68 17.60 -10.52 31.86
N VAL A 69 17.11 -11.72 32.04
CA VAL A 69 15.69 -12.03 31.84
C VAL A 69 14.87 -11.28 32.88
N VAL A 70 13.87 -10.50 32.44
CA VAL A 70 12.92 -9.87 33.34
C VAL A 70 12.19 -10.95 34.12
N SER A 71 12.36 -11.01 35.43
CA SER A 71 11.73 -12.02 36.28
C SER A 71 10.40 -11.58 36.84
N GLY A 72 9.54 -12.54 37.18
CA GLY A 72 8.33 -12.31 37.92
C GLY A 72 7.06 -12.13 37.06
N MET A 73 6.06 -11.51 37.66
CA MET A 73 4.70 -11.40 37.11
C MET A 73 4.65 -10.56 35.85
N ARG A 74 5.49 -9.51 35.76
CA ARG A 74 5.62 -8.61 34.61
C ARG A 74 6.15 -9.34 33.37
N GLN A 75 7.15 -10.22 33.55
CA GLN A 75 7.68 -11.04 32.45
C GLN A 75 6.62 -11.98 31.91
N LYS A 76 5.88 -12.65 32.79
CA LYS A 76 4.79 -13.57 32.40
C LYS A 76 3.72 -12.84 31.59
N ALA A 77 3.30 -11.65 32.03
CA ALA A 77 2.32 -10.84 31.33
C ALA A 77 2.81 -10.40 29.94
N LEU A 78 4.04 -9.89 29.84
CA LEU A 78 4.63 -9.47 28.58
C LEU A 78 4.86 -10.64 27.64
N ASN A 79 5.31 -11.79 28.17
CA ASN A 79 5.51 -13.01 27.39
C ASN A 79 4.17 -13.53 26.85
N ALA A 80 3.12 -13.55 27.68
CA ALA A 80 1.79 -13.93 27.25
C ALA A 80 1.27 -13.01 26.13
N LEU A 81 1.48 -11.70 26.28
CA LEU A 81 1.04 -10.70 25.32
C LEU A 81 1.78 -10.78 23.96
N LEU A 82 3.10 -11.02 23.97
CA LEU A 82 3.92 -11.00 22.77
C LEU A 82 4.03 -12.36 22.07
N ASN A 83 4.00 -13.48 22.83
CA ASN A 83 4.24 -14.80 22.27
C ASN A 83 3.01 -15.69 22.20
N TYR A 84 1.93 -15.37 22.93
CA TYR A 84 0.73 -16.23 22.95
C TYR A 84 -0.53 -15.51 22.50
N CYS A 85 -0.94 -14.44 23.19
CA CYS A 85 -2.23 -13.81 23.01
C CYS A 85 -2.13 -12.27 23.06
N PRO A 86 -1.81 -11.62 21.93
CA PRO A 86 -1.74 -10.16 21.87
C PRO A 86 -3.11 -9.52 22.11
N ASN A 87 -4.19 -10.15 21.64
CA ASN A 87 -5.58 -9.75 21.83
C ASN A 87 -6.51 -10.97 21.68
N PRO A 88 -7.79 -10.86 22.05
CA PRO A 88 -8.75 -11.97 21.99
C PRO A 88 -9.09 -12.48 20.58
N TYR A 89 -8.70 -11.75 19.53
CA TYR A 89 -9.11 -12.00 18.13
C TYR A 89 -8.00 -12.62 17.28
N GLN A 90 -6.72 -12.54 17.72
CA GLN A 90 -5.57 -12.93 16.92
C GLN A 90 -4.59 -13.77 17.74
N SER A 91 -4.00 -14.75 17.10
CA SER A 91 -2.82 -15.45 17.63
C SER A 91 -1.59 -14.55 17.58
N ALA A 92 -0.58 -14.83 18.39
CA ALA A 92 0.68 -14.09 18.35
C ALA A 92 1.39 -14.19 17.00
N GLN A 93 1.31 -15.36 16.35
CA GLN A 93 1.91 -15.55 15.03
C GLN A 93 1.21 -14.70 13.97
N GLU A 94 -0.13 -14.66 13.97
CA GLU A 94 -0.92 -13.83 13.05
C GLU A 94 -0.67 -12.34 13.29
N PHE A 95 -0.63 -11.91 14.54
CA PHE A 95 -0.32 -10.55 14.90
C PHE A 95 1.07 -10.13 14.40
N ARG A 96 2.10 -10.98 14.60
CA ARG A 96 3.45 -10.75 14.09
C ARG A 96 3.47 -10.74 12.56
N ALA A 97 2.75 -11.64 11.90
CA ALA A 97 2.65 -11.67 10.45
C ALA A 97 2.09 -10.35 9.89
N ASN A 98 1.04 -9.82 10.48
CA ASN A 98 0.47 -8.53 10.10
C ASN A 98 1.45 -7.37 10.28
N ILE A 99 2.19 -7.35 11.39
CA ILE A 99 3.25 -6.38 11.67
C ILE A 99 4.34 -6.41 10.60
N PHE A 100 4.88 -7.59 10.30
CA PHE A 100 5.95 -7.72 9.31
C PHE A 100 5.46 -7.44 7.89
N THR A 101 4.22 -7.77 7.57
CA THR A 101 3.60 -7.44 6.29
C THR A 101 3.52 -5.92 6.11
N ASP A 102 2.98 -5.19 7.08
CA ASP A 102 2.90 -3.72 7.02
C ASP A 102 4.29 -3.07 6.99
N PHE A 103 5.24 -3.61 7.74
CA PHE A 103 6.61 -3.11 7.72
C PHE A 103 7.26 -3.23 6.33
N LEU A 104 7.03 -4.33 5.62
CA LEU A 104 7.57 -4.54 4.28
C LEU A 104 6.83 -3.72 3.22
N LEU A 105 5.48 -3.68 3.29
CA LEU A 105 4.65 -3.01 2.30
C LEU A 105 4.65 -1.49 2.46
N GLU A 106 4.56 -0.99 3.69
CA GLU A 106 4.36 0.44 3.97
C GLU A 106 5.58 1.10 4.63
N GLY A 107 6.53 0.28 5.13
CA GLY A 107 7.65 0.79 5.91
C GLY A 107 7.25 1.34 7.28
N ASN A 108 6.02 1.10 7.71
CA ASN A 108 5.45 1.62 8.95
C ASN A 108 4.59 0.56 9.60
N VAL A 109 4.64 0.50 10.93
CA VAL A 109 3.78 -0.37 11.74
C VAL A 109 3.18 0.47 12.85
N PHE A 110 1.89 0.34 13.04
CA PHE A 110 1.17 0.98 14.14
C PHE A 110 0.50 -0.07 15.00
N ILE A 111 0.81 -0.04 16.29
CA ILE A 111 0.24 -0.96 17.26
C ILE A 111 -0.43 -0.12 18.34
N TYR A 112 -1.73 -0.28 18.48
CA TYR A 112 -2.51 0.33 19.54
C TYR A 112 -2.45 -0.52 20.80
N PHE A 113 -2.21 0.10 21.94
CA PHE A 113 -2.23 -0.52 23.26
C PHE A 113 -3.37 0.08 24.08
N ASP A 114 -4.34 -0.72 24.46
CA ASP A 114 -5.50 -0.28 25.27
C ASP A 114 -5.26 -0.33 26.79
N GLY A 115 -4.04 -0.67 27.21
CA GLY A 115 -3.67 -0.89 28.61
C GLY A 115 -3.61 -2.38 28.99
N VAL A 116 -4.22 -3.27 28.20
CA VAL A 116 -4.24 -4.72 28.44
C VAL A 116 -3.76 -5.48 27.21
N TYR A 117 -4.24 -5.12 26.00
CA TYR A 117 -4.04 -5.84 24.77
C TYR A 117 -3.35 -4.98 23.70
N LEU A 118 -2.73 -5.65 22.72
CA LEU A 118 -2.10 -5.04 21.55
C LEU A 118 -2.95 -5.30 20.31
N TYR A 119 -3.27 -4.23 19.58
CA TYR A 119 -4.03 -4.29 18.33
C TYR A 119 -3.20 -3.74 17.18
N HIS A 120 -3.07 -4.51 16.12
CA HIS A 120 -2.45 -4.03 14.90
C HIS A 120 -3.40 -3.07 14.17
N LEU A 121 -2.89 -1.90 13.81
CA LEU A 121 -3.59 -0.93 12.97
C LEU A 121 -2.96 -0.94 11.57
N PRO A 122 -3.69 -1.37 10.52
CA PRO A 122 -3.17 -1.35 9.16
C PRO A 122 -2.59 0.01 8.76
N ALA A 123 -1.31 0.03 8.39
CA ALA A 123 -0.56 1.27 8.17
C ALA A 123 -1.11 2.14 7.05
N SER A 124 -1.76 1.53 6.05
CA SER A 124 -2.46 2.23 4.97
C SER A 124 -3.66 3.06 5.43
N LYS A 125 -4.22 2.75 6.61
CA LYS A 125 -5.39 3.43 7.17
C LYS A 125 -5.06 4.43 8.28
N VAL A 126 -3.77 4.54 8.67
CA VAL A 126 -3.32 5.44 9.72
C VAL A 126 -2.71 6.70 9.11
N GLN A 127 -3.24 7.84 9.51
CA GLN A 127 -2.69 9.16 9.23
C GLN A 127 -2.00 9.71 10.47
N ILE A 128 -0.84 10.32 10.29
CA ILE A 128 -0.08 10.95 11.38
C ILE A 128 -0.39 12.44 11.34
N GLU A 129 -0.97 12.95 12.43
CA GLU A 129 -1.11 14.37 12.64
C GLU A 129 0.17 14.89 13.31
N THR A 130 0.83 15.83 12.64
CA THR A 130 2.12 16.36 13.07
C THR A 130 1.93 17.68 13.82
N ASP A 131 2.81 17.92 14.78
CA ASP A 131 2.86 19.17 15.53
C ASP A 131 4.33 19.63 15.60
N PRO A 132 4.64 20.89 15.29
CA PRO A 132 5.99 21.43 15.35
C PRO A 132 6.67 21.32 16.72
N VAL A 133 5.88 21.29 17.80
CA VAL A 133 6.40 21.27 19.18
C VAL A 133 6.56 19.85 19.70
N THR A 134 5.52 19.03 19.54
CA THR A 134 5.46 17.67 20.11
C THR A 134 5.86 16.59 19.12
N PHE A 135 6.19 16.98 17.86
CA PHE A 135 6.53 16.12 16.74
C PHE A 135 5.33 15.37 16.17
N VAL A 136 4.58 14.62 16.98
CA VAL A 136 3.33 13.95 16.60
C VAL A 136 2.23 14.42 17.56
N ALA A 137 1.18 15.01 17.00
CA ALA A 137 0.00 15.43 17.76
C ALA A 137 -0.93 14.25 18.03
N ALA A 138 -1.24 13.45 17.01
CA ALA A 138 -2.16 12.33 17.11
C ALA A 138 -1.96 11.33 15.96
N TYR A 139 -2.51 10.14 16.14
CA TYR A 139 -2.68 9.14 15.07
C TYR A 139 -4.18 9.00 14.76
N ARG A 140 -4.55 9.22 13.49
CA ARG A 140 -5.93 9.13 13.04
C ARG A 140 -6.12 7.84 12.23
N TYR A 141 -7.01 6.98 12.69
CA TYR A 141 -7.36 5.73 12.02
C TYR A 141 -8.71 5.85 11.30
N ASN A 142 -8.76 5.43 10.04
CA ASN A 142 -9.96 5.51 9.19
C ASN A 142 -10.63 6.89 9.20
N THR A 143 -9.86 7.98 9.31
CA THR A 143 -10.33 9.37 9.37
C THR A 143 -11.21 9.73 10.58
N THR A 144 -11.70 8.76 11.32
CA THR A 144 -12.71 8.95 12.37
C THR A 144 -12.14 8.79 13.79
N ILE A 145 -11.29 7.77 14.01
CA ILE A 145 -10.78 7.43 15.34
C ILE A 145 -9.43 8.11 15.55
N VAL A 146 -9.29 8.83 16.66
CA VAL A 146 -8.07 9.54 16.99
C VAL A 146 -7.45 8.92 18.24
N PHE A 147 -6.18 8.51 18.12
CA PHE A 147 -5.38 7.97 19.22
C PHE A 147 -4.31 8.97 19.63
N LYS A 148 -4.01 8.99 20.94
CA LYS A 148 -2.90 9.78 21.49
C LYS A 148 -1.55 9.12 21.15
N PRO A 149 -0.47 9.90 21.02
CA PRO A 149 0.85 9.33 20.77
C PRO A 149 1.32 8.32 21.82
N SER A 150 0.85 8.45 23.07
CA SER A 150 1.16 7.54 24.17
C SER A 150 0.47 6.17 24.08
N GLU A 151 -0.58 6.05 23.27
CA GLU A 151 -1.40 4.84 23.12
C GLU A 151 -0.96 4.02 21.91
N VAL A 152 -0.14 4.58 21.00
CA VAL A 152 0.29 3.95 19.78
C VAL A 152 1.79 3.74 19.74
N ILE A 153 2.23 2.51 19.52
CA ILE A 153 3.62 2.18 19.24
C ILE A 153 3.78 2.29 17.73
N HIS A 154 4.57 3.27 17.29
CA HIS A 154 4.89 3.46 15.88
C HIS A 154 6.32 2.98 15.61
N ILE A 155 6.46 1.94 14.78
CA ILE A 155 7.73 1.41 14.29
C ILE A 155 7.85 1.80 12.83
N LYS A 156 8.94 2.45 12.45
CA LYS A 156 9.17 2.91 11.07
C LYS A 156 10.51 2.43 10.55
N ASP A 157 10.56 2.16 9.27
CA ASP A 157 11.80 1.89 8.54
C ASP A 157 12.53 3.21 8.20
N LEU A 158 13.75 3.09 7.72
CA LEU A 158 14.52 4.24 7.26
C LEU A 158 13.80 4.94 6.10
N SER A 159 13.77 6.26 6.16
CA SER A 159 13.26 7.10 5.08
C SER A 159 14.22 8.26 4.85
N SER A 160 14.51 8.52 3.58
CA SER A 160 15.27 9.72 3.17
C SER A 160 14.38 10.92 2.90
N SER A 161 13.06 10.71 2.81
CA SER A 161 12.09 11.72 2.38
C SER A 161 11.22 12.24 3.51
N SER A 162 11.05 11.49 4.60
CA SER A 162 10.21 11.88 5.73
C SER A 162 10.81 11.48 7.06
N ILE A 163 10.65 12.36 8.06
CA ILE A 163 11.02 12.06 9.44
C ILE A 163 9.87 11.39 10.21
N TYR A 164 8.65 11.48 9.69
CA TYR A 164 7.44 10.95 10.34
C TYR A 164 7.13 9.52 9.91
N ARG A 165 7.27 9.21 8.63
CA ARG A 165 6.97 7.89 8.06
C ARG A 165 8.21 7.22 7.51
N GLY A 166 8.27 5.91 7.65
CA GLY A 166 9.24 5.06 6.98
C GLY A 166 8.89 4.88 5.50
N THR A 167 9.87 4.43 4.73
CA THR A 167 9.71 4.10 3.31
C THR A 167 9.54 2.60 3.14
N SER A 168 8.62 2.19 2.29
CA SER A 168 8.40 0.77 1.95
C SER A 168 9.67 0.13 1.43
N ARG A 169 9.92 -1.12 1.81
CA ARG A 169 11.01 -1.95 1.25
C ARG A 169 10.80 -2.23 -0.24
N LEU A 170 9.57 -2.18 -0.72
CA LEU A 170 9.22 -2.35 -2.13
C LEU A 170 9.50 -1.09 -2.97
N ALA A 171 9.79 0.06 -2.35
CA ALA A 171 10.00 1.32 -3.07
C ALA A 171 11.14 1.22 -4.10
N SER A 172 12.21 0.48 -3.80
CA SER A 172 13.30 0.24 -4.76
C SER A 172 12.89 -0.61 -5.97
N ALA A 173 11.86 -1.44 -5.82
CA ALA A 173 11.32 -2.31 -6.87
C ALA A 173 10.08 -1.73 -7.57
N ASP A 174 9.63 -0.53 -7.21
CA ASP A 174 8.40 0.11 -7.68
C ASP A 174 8.25 0.08 -9.21
N ARG A 175 9.32 0.43 -9.93
CA ARG A 175 9.32 0.41 -11.40
C ARG A 175 9.06 -0.99 -11.95
N ASN A 176 9.69 -2.01 -11.39
CA ASN A 176 9.54 -3.39 -11.85
C ASN A 176 8.15 -3.94 -11.52
N ILE A 177 7.61 -3.60 -10.36
CA ILE A 177 6.24 -3.94 -9.94
C ILE A 177 5.24 -3.34 -10.93
N LYS A 178 5.39 -2.07 -11.28
CA LYS A 178 4.55 -1.39 -12.27
C LYS A 178 4.62 -2.01 -13.65
N ILE A 179 5.82 -2.36 -14.12
CA ILE A 179 6.01 -3.02 -15.40
C ILE A 179 5.33 -4.40 -15.40
N LEU A 180 5.57 -5.20 -14.37
CA LEU A 180 4.98 -6.53 -14.23
C LEU A 180 3.45 -6.46 -14.23
N TYR A 181 2.87 -5.55 -13.47
CA TYR A 181 1.42 -5.33 -13.44
C TYR A 181 0.86 -4.98 -14.82
N LYS A 182 1.51 -4.04 -15.52
CA LYS A 182 1.10 -3.66 -16.88
C LYS A 182 1.21 -4.80 -17.88
N MET A 183 2.26 -5.61 -17.77
CA MET A 183 2.44 -6.78 -18.64
C MET A 183 1.33 -7.81 -18.42
N GLN A 184 1.01 -8.13 -17.16
CA GLN A 184 -0.07 -9.07 -16.85
C GLN A 184 -1.43 -8.53 -17.30
N THR A 185 -1.73 -7.25 -17.04
CA THR A 185 -2.97 -6.61 -17.52
C THR A 185 -3.06 -6.62 -19.06
N PHE A 186 -1.94 -6.37 -19.75
CA PHE A 186 -1.90 -6.45 -21.21
C PHE A 186 -2.16 -7.88 -21.71
N GLN A 187 -1.53 -8.88 -21.09
CA GLN A 187 -1.74 -10.28 -21.44
C GLN A 187 -3.20 -10.72 -21.20
N GLU A 188 -3.76 -10.36 -20.05
CA GLU A 188 -5.16 -10.61 -19.72
C GLU A 188 -6.09 -10.03 -20.79
N GLN A 189 -5.96 -8.74 -21.10
CA GLN A 189 -6.74 -8.08 -22.13
C GLN A 189 -6.53 -8.67 -23.53
N PHE A 190 -5.30 -9.10 -23.83
CA PHE A 190 -4.99 -9.74 -25.12
C PHE A 190 -5.73 -11.06 -25.27
N PHE A 191 -5.73 -11.90 -24.24
CA PHE A 191 -6.46 -13.17 -24.27
C PHE A 191 -7.97 -12.98 -24.19
N GLU A 192 -8.47 -12.06 -23.38
CA GLU A 192 -9.89 -11.71 -23.31
C GLU A 192 -10.44 -11.24 -24.68
N ASN A 193 -9.60 -10.56 -25.47
CA ASN A 193 -9.95 -10.12 -26.82
C ASN A 193 -9.70 -11.19 -27.88
N GLY A 194 -9.54 -12.46 -27.49
CA GLY A 194 -9.36 -13.58 -28.43
C GLY A 194 -8.01 -13.59 -29.14
N ALA A 195 -6.99 -12.97 -28.57
CA ALA A 195 -5.62 -12.88 -29.12
C ALA A 195 -5.55 -12.24 -30.53
N VAL A 196 -6.54 -11.45 -30.91
CA VAL A 196 -6.59 -10.76 -32.21
C VAL A 196 -5.93 -9.40 -32.09
N THR A 197 -4.84 -9.19 -32.81
CA THR A 197 -4.26 -7.88 -33.06
C THR A 197 -5.19 -7.06 -33.97
N GLY A 198 -5.28 -5.76 -33.76
CA GLY A 198 -6.25 -4.87 -34.41
C GLY A 198 -6.57 -5.21 -35.85
N LEU A 199 -7.83 -5.44 -36.14
CA LEU A 199 -8.34 -5.74 -37.49
C LEU A 199 -8.60 -4.44 -38.22
N ILE A 200 -8.16 -4.37 -39.49
CA ILE A 200 -8.46 -3.27 -40.38
C ILE A 200 -9.39 -3.82 -41.47
N LEU A 201 -10.56 -3.24 -41.61
CA LEU A 201 -11.48 -3.52 -42.69
C LEU A 201 -11.28 -2.46 -43.80
N THR A 202 -11.01 -2.89 -45.02
CA THR A 202 -10.87 -1.97 -46.16
C THR A 202 -12.08 -2.06 -47.07
N SER A 203 -12.50 -0.92 -47.61
CA SER A 203 -13.58 -0.81 -48.60
C SER A 203 -13.11 0.08 -49.74
N ASP A 204 -13.35 -0.35 -50.99
CA ASP A 204 -13.04 0.44 -52.18
C ASP A 204 -14.02 1.62 -52.38
N ASN A 205 -15.18 1.57 -51.74
CA ASN A 205 -16.22 2.60 -51.84
C ASN A 205 -16.25 3.43 -50.56
N THR A 206 -16.62 4.72 -50.74
CA THR A 206 -16.86 5.61 -49.60
C THR A 206 -18.10 5.15 -48.85
N LEU A 207 -17.92 4.83 -47.55
CA LEU A 207 -18.99 4.40 -46.68
C LEU A 207 -19.52 5.61 -45.85
N SER A 208 -20.83 5.70 -45.74
CA SER A 208 -21.43 6.65 -44.80
C SER A 208 -21.11 6.25 -43.33
N GLN A 209 -21.13 7.22 -42.43
CA GLN A 209 -20.86 6.93 -41.01
C GLN A 209 -21.79 5.84 -40.45
N ALA A 210 -23.06 5.92 -40.79
CA ALA A 210 -24.06 4.92 -40.38
C ALA A 210 -23.78 3.51 -40.94
N ALA A 211 -23.17 3.40 -42.14
CA ALA A 211 -22.77 2.14 -42.69
C ALA A 211 -21.52 1.57 -41.98
N LYS A 212 -20.54 2.42 -41.67
CA LYS A 212 -19.35 2.07 -40.85
C LYS A 212 -19.77 1.52 -39.49
N ASP A 213 -20.64 2.25 -38.78
CA ASP A 213 -21.12 1.86 -37.45
C ASP A 213 -21.89 0.53 -37.47
N ARG A 214 -22.73 0.29 -38.48
CA ARG A 214 -23.43 -1.00 -38.67
C ARG A 214 -22.47 -2.14 -38.93
N THR A 215 -21.45 -1.93 -39.74
CA THR A 215 -20.44 -2.97 -40.08
C THR A 215 -19.63 -3.31 -38.84
N ILE A 216 -19.19 -2.30 -38.07
CA ILE A 216 -18.48 -2.50 -36.80
C ILE A 216 -19.38 -3.25 -35.82
N ALA A 217 -20.62 -2.83 -35.62
CA ALA A 217 -21.56 -3.48 -34.71
C ALA A 217 -21.85 -4.92 -35.10
N GLY A 218 -22.04 -5.19 -36.41
CA GLY A 218 -22.24 -6.53 -36.93
C GLY A 218 -21.01 -7.43 -36.72
N TRP A 219 -19.83 -6.89 -36.93
CA TRP A 219 -18.59 -7.64 -36.69
C TRP A 219 -18.38 -7.92 -35.20
N VAL A 220 -18.55 -6.91 -34.34
CA VAL A 220 -18.45 -7.04 -32.90
C VAL A 220 -19.46 -8.07 -32.37
N SER A 221 -20.70 -8.07 -32.84
CA SER A 221 -21.72 -9.02 -32.40
C SER A 221 -21.41 -10.46 -32.77
N LYS A 222 -20.70 -10.69 -33.88
CA LYS A 222 -20.46 -12.01 -34.47
C LYS A 222 -19.14 -12.63 -33.99
N TYR A 223 -18.11 -11.81 -33.81
CA TYR A 223 -16.75 -12.28 -33.62
C TYR A 223 -16.08 -11.77 -32.32
N SER A 224 -16.78 -10.95 -31.54
CA SER A 224 -16.24 -10.44 -30.28
C SER A 224 -16.53 -11.38 -29.13
N PRO A 225 -15.56 -11.75 -28.31
CA PRO A 225 -15.82 -12.31 -27.00
C PRO A 225 -16.59 -11.29 -26.16
N LYS A 226 -17.41 -11.75 -25.23
CA LYS A 226 -18.48 -11.00 -24.54
C LYS A 226 -18.11 -9.64 -23.90
N ASN A 227 -16.84 -9.30 -23.74
CA ASN A 227 -16.42 -8.10 -23.02
C ASN A 227 -15.17 -7.44 -23.60
N GLY A 228 -15.23 -6.84 -24.79
CA GLY A 228 -14.20 -5.86 -25.08
C GLY A 228 -13.28 -6.08 -26.26
N ALA A 229 -13.75 -6.72 -27.34
CA ALA A 229 -12.98 -6.73 -28.58
C ALA A 229 -12.65 -5.32 -29.04
N ARG A 230 -11.42 -5.13 -29.49
CA ARG A 230 -11.03 -3.90 -30.16
C ARG A 230 -11.93 -3.72 -31.38
N LYS A 231 -12.59 -2.57 -31.46
CA LYS A 231 -13.37 -2.22 -32.63
C LYS A 231 -12.46 -2.21 -33.84
N PRO A 232 -12.83 -2.86 -34.96
CA PRO A 232 -12.04 -2.80 -36.16
C PRO A 232 -12.03 -1.37 -36.71
N MET A 233 -10.92 -0.97 -37.28
CA MET A 233 -10.84 0.28 -38.03
C MET A 233 -11.34 0.02 -39.46
N ILE A 234 -12.21 0.88 -39.97
CA ILE A 234 -12.66 0.82 -41.36
C ILE A 234 -11.91 1.90 -42.13
N LEU A 235 -11.18 1.47 -43.16
CA LEU A 235 -10.57 2.35 -44.14
C LEU A 235 -11.42 2.30 -45.43
N ASP A 236 -11.85 3.45 -45.90
CA ASP A 236 -12.59 3.61 -47.15
C ASP A 236 -11.87 4.57 -48.10
N SER A 237 -12.31 4.58 -49.35
CA SER A 237 -11.85 5.51 -50.41
C SER A 237 -10.34 5.54 -50.62
N GLY A 238 -9.70 4.40 -50.72
CA GLY A 238 -8.32 4.31 -51.21
C GLY A 238 -7.23 4.77 -50.23
N LEU A 239 -7.53 4.96 -48.96
CA LEU A 239 -6.54 5.02 -47.90
C LEU A 239 -5.93 3.61 -47.75
N LYS A 240 -4.86 3.38 -48.48
CA LYS A 240 -4.03 2.17 -48.36
C LYS A 240 -2.86 2.42 -47.40
#